data_9b89debb168347a331c543b9ffb2d3d5
#
_entry.id   9b89debb168347a331c543b9ffb2d3d5
#
_cell.length_a   1.000
_cell.length_b   1.000
_cell.length_c   1.000
_cell.angle_alpha   90.00
_cell.angle_beta   90.00
_cell.angle_gamma   90.00
#
_symmetry.space_group_name_H-M   'P 1'
#
loop_
_entity.id
_entity.type
_entity.pdbx_description
1 polymer ?
#
loop_
_entity_poly.entity_id
_entity_poly.type
_entity_poly.pdbx_seq_one_letter_code
_entity_poly.pdbx_strand_id
1 'polypeptide(L)'
;LDTEIWLGTINAPEPWEELTNKTTSDFDVYANIVLSDPDANQYITGVGYQWAGKYAIQRTRASYPDKKYMQTENECGDGTNTWDYAKYVFNLYQHYFTNGVNSYIYWNMALPPKGRSTWGWEQNSLITVDPATKARINNPEYFVMKHFSHYIIPGAVRLGLTGPWTGNALAFKNPDNSIVLIIANPFKDERILHFQDSETTYQFALKPESFNTIIQFETHG
;
A
#
# COMPACT_ATOMS: atom_id res chain seq x y z
N LEU A 1 -22.11 21.13 5.54
CA LEU A 1 -21.02 20.45 6.25
C LEU A 1 -20.02 19.99 5.21
N ASP A 2 -18.74 20.37 5.39
CA ASP A 2 -17.64 19.93 4.50
C ASP A 2 -17.10 18.54 4.88
N THR A 3 -17.94 17.73 5.54
CA THR A 3 -17.58 16.39 6.00
C THR A 3 -17.74 15.38 4.86
N GLU A 4 -16.69 14.68 4.50
CA GLU A 4 -16.74 13.58 3.57
C GLU A 4 -17.32 12.31 4.23
N ILE A 5 -18.15 11.57 3.50
CA ILE A 5 -18.68 10.29 3.93
C ILE A 5 -17.96 9.17 3.16
N TRP A 6 -17.39 8.24 3.88
CA TRP A 6 -16.66 7.11 3.33
C TRP A 6 -17.39 5.79 3.66
N LEU A 7 -17.55 4.96 2.64
CA LEU A 7 -18.06 3.60 2.80
C LEU A 7 -16.95 2.69 3.35
N GLY A 8 -17.22 1.97 4.39
CA GLY A 8 -16.29 0.99 4.96
C GLY A 8 -16.02 1.26 6.45
N THR A 9 -15.02 0.63 7.06
CA THR A 9 -13.93 -0.05 6.32
C THR A 9 -14.37 -1.45 5.87
N ILE A 10 -14.14 -1.79 4.60
CA ILE A 10 -14.52 -3.11 4.06
C ILE A 10 -13.43 -4.10 4.47
N ASN A 11 -13.85 -5.09 5.25
CA ASN A 11 -13.06 -6.26 5.64
C ASN A 11 -13.86 -7.50 5.24
N ALA A 12 -13.67 -7.93 4.02
CA ALA A 12 -14.40 -9.03 3.44
C ALA A 12 -13.86 -10.38 3.92
N PRO A 13 -14.63 -11.46 3.75
CA PRO A 13 -14.16 -12.82 4.01
C PRO A 13 -12.91 -13.15 3.21
N GLU A 14 -12.08 -14.03 3.77
CA GLU A 14 -10.95 -14.58 3.02
C GLU A 14 -11.43 -15.38 1.80
N PRO A 15 -10.66 -15.44 0.72
CA PRO A 15 -11.11 -16.06 -0.53
C PRO A 15 -11.59 -17.51 -0.40
N TRP A 16 -11.03 -18.28 0.52
CA TRP A 16 -11.51 -19.67 0.75
C TRP A 16 -12.88 -19.74 1.44
N GLU A 17 -13.21 -18.76 2.27
CA GLU A 17 -14.54 -18.67 2.89
C GLU A 17 -15.59 -18.33 1.85
N GLU A 18 -15.27 -17.42 0.93
CA GLU A 18 -16.13 -17.10 -0.22
C GLU A 18 -16.35 -18.34 -1.10
N LEU A 19 -15.30 -19.08 -1.42
CA LEU A 19 -15.38 -20.31 -2.20
C LEU A 19 -16.24 -21.38 -1.53
N THR A 20 -16.21 -21.48 -0.21
CA THR A 20 -17.01 -22.46 0.55
C THR A 20 -18.45 -22.02 0.73
N ASN A 21 -18.69 -20.73 0.93
CA ASN A 21 -20.02 -20.17 1.15
C ASN A 21 -20.79 -19.93 -0.15
N LYS A 22 -20.13 -19.84 -1.32
CA LYS A 22 -20.69 -19.73 -2.68
C LYS A 22 -21.71 -18.61 -2.89
N THR A 23 -21.68 -17.56 -2.08
CA THR A 23 -22.84 -16.67 -2.06
C THR A 23 -22.62 -15.38 -2.84
N THR A 24 -21.52 -14.67 -2.64
CA THR A 24 -21.33 -13.37 -3.29
C THR A 24 -19.87 -12.96 -3.20
N SER A 25 -19.40 -12.18 -4.17
CA SER A 25 -18.09 -11.56 -4.06
C SER A 25 -18.12 -10.38 -3.10
N ASP A 26 -16.99 -10.07 -2.49
CA ASP A 26 -16.78 -8.90 -1.63
C ASP A 26 -17.28 -7.60 -2.28
N PHE A 27 -17.07 -7.49 -3.58
CA PHE A 27 -17.54 -6.36 -4.37
C PHE A 27 -19.05 -6.24 -4.35
N ASP A 28 -19.77 -7.34 -4.61
CA ASP A 28 -21.23 -7.32 -4.74
C ASP A 28 -21.93 -7.11 -3.39
N VAL A 29 -21.39 -7.68 -2.30
CA VAL A 29 -22.02 -7.60 -0.97
C VAL A 29 -21.77 -6.26 -0.31
N TYR A 30 -20.54 -5.71 -0.41
CA TYR A 30 -20.17 -4.56 0.40
C TYR A 30 -20.14 -3.27 -0.39
N ALA A 31 -19.35 -3.20 -1.47
CA ALA A 31 -19.19 -1.96 -2.20
C ALA A 31 -20.35 -1.72 -3.18
N ASN A 32 -20.64 -2.69 -4.02
CA ASN A 32 -21.59 -2.52 -5.12
C ASN A 32 -23.03 -2.34 -4.62
N ILE A 33 -23.42 -3.00 -3.54
CA ILE A 33 -24.79 -2.88 -3.00
C ILE A 33 -25.13 -1.45 -2.59
N VAL A 34 -24.15 -0.70 -2.10
CA VAL A 34 -24.35 0.71 -1.70
C VAL A 34 -24.12 1.65 -2.90
N LEU A 35 -23.06 1.40 -3.67
CA LEU A 35 -22.66 2.33 -4.75
C LEU A 35 -23.54 2.20 -6.01
N SER A 36 -24.26 1.11 -6.19
CA SER A 36 -25.24 0.95 -7.27
C SER A 36 -26.57 1.66 -6.99
N ASP A 37 -26.85 2.04 -5.76
CA ASP A 37 -27.97 2.88 -5.39
C ASP A 37 -27.63 4.36 -5.62
N PRO A 38 -28.27 5.07 -6.57
CA PRO A 38 -27.99 6.47 -6.86
C PRO A 38 -28.22 7.40 -5.67
N ASP A 39 -29.21 7.10 -4.85
CA ASP A 39 -29.57 7.94 -3.68
C ASP A 39 -28.53 7.81 -2.57
N ALA A 40 -27.91 6.65 -2.42
CA ALA A 40 -26.79 6.46 -1.50
C ALA A 40 -25.47 6.95 -2.08
N ASN A 41 -25.18 6.61 -3.34
CA ASN A 41 -23.91 6.89 -4.00
C ASN A 41 -23.55 8.38 -4.05
N GLN A 42 -24.55 9.27 -4.23
CA GLN A 42 -24.31 10.71 -4.29
C GLN A 42 -23.65 11.28 -3.01
N TYR A 43 -23.81 10.62 -1.86
CA TYR A 43 -23.22 11.06 -0.60
C TYR A 43 -21.86 10.41 -0.30
N ILE A 44 -21.50 9.35 -0.99
CA ILE A 44 -20.26 8.61 -0.74
C ILE A 44 -19.10 9.25 -1.51
N THR A 45 -18.14 9.80 -0.81
CA THR A 45 -16.92 10.36 -1.39
C THR A 45 -15.91 9.29 -1.76
N GLY A 46 -15.79 8.25 -0.94
CA GLY A 46 -14.78 7.22 -1.15
C GLY A 46 -15.08 5.91 -0.42
N VAL A 47 -14.20 4.93 -0.63
CA VAL A 47 -14.31 3.59 -0.05
C VAL A 47 -13.02 3.23 0.68
N GLY A 48 -13.15 2.75 1.92
CA GLY A 48 -12.07 2.25 2.76
C GLY A 48 -11.98 0.73 2.76
N TYR A 49 -10.77 0.19 2.71
CA TYR A 49 -10.50 -1.25 2.70
C TYR A 49 -9.49 -1.63 3.77
N GLN A 50 -9.72 -2.80 4.39
CA GLN A 50 -8.76 -3.43 5.29
C GLN A 50 -8.67 -4.92 5.02
N TRP A 51 -7.55 -5.55 5.38
CA TRP A 51 -7.34 -7.00 5.34
C TRP A 51 -7.83 -7.65 4.03
N ALA A 52 -8.74 -8.61 4.13
CA ALA A 52 -9.29 -9.32 2.97
C ALA A 52 -10.08 -8.41 2.01
N GLY A 53 -10.54 -7.25 2.45
CA GLY A 53 -11.20 -6.26 1.59
C GLY A 53 -10.37 -5.83 0.38
N LYS A 54 -9.04 -6.00 0.43
CA LYS A 54 -8.15 -5.76 -0.71
C LYS A 54 -8.53 -6.52 -1.98
N TYR A 55 -9.19 -7.65 -1.86
CA TYR A 55 -9.60 -8.46 -3.02
C TYR A 55 -10.75 -7.86 -3.82
N ALA A 56 -11.53 -6.94 -3.23
CA ALA A 56 -12.63 -6.25 -3.91
C ALA A 56 -12.20 -4.97 -4.63
N ILE A 57 -11.04 -4.39 -4.28
CA ILE A 57 -10.68 -3.04 -4.70
C ILE A 57 -10.58 -2.87 -6.23
N GLN A 58 -10.09 -3.88 -6.95
CA GLN A 58 -9.95 -3.81 -8.41
C GLN A 58 -11.32 -3.65 -9.09
N ARG A 59 -12.30 -4.44 -8.68
CA ARG A 59 -13.66 -4.39 -9.23
C ARG A 59 -14.35 -3.08 -8.86
N THR A 60 -14.21 -2.65 -7.61
CA THR A 60 -14.77 -1.36 -7.17
C THR A 60 -14.18 -0.21 -7.97
N ARG A 61 -12.85 -0.16 -8.12
CA ARG A 61 -12.18 0.89 -8.90
C ARG A 61 -12.58 0.90 -10.37
N ALA A 62 -12.73 -0.27 -10.97
CA ALA A 62 -13.17 -0.39 -12.36
C ALA A 62 -14.62 0.10 -12.54
N SER A 63 -15.50 -0.15 -11.58
CA SER A 63 -16.92 0.21 -11.65
C SER A 63 -17.21 1.66 -11.23
N TYR A 64 -16.41 2.20 -10.30
CA TYR A 64 -16.60 3.54 -9.73
C TYR A 64 -15.31 4.36 -9.77
N PRO A 65 -14.78 4.69 -10.96
CA PRO A 65 -13.46 5.30 -11.12
C PRO A 65 -13.33 6.70 -10.50
N ASP A 66 -14.44 7.39 -10.28
CA ASP A 66 -14.45 8.75 -9.74
C ASP A 66 -14.43 8.81 -8.21
N LYS A 67 -14.58 7.66 -7.54
CA LYS A 67 -14.49 7.59 -6.08
C LYS A 67 -13.04 7.65 -5.61
N LYS A 68 -12.84 8.20 -4.40
CA LYS A 68 -11.57 8.09 -3.67
C LYS A 68 -11.45 6.70 -3.04
N TYR A 69 -10.22 6.25 -2.82
CA TYR A 69 -9.93 4.94 -2.22
C TYR A 69 -8.90 5.07 -1.11
N MET A 70 -9.10 4.32 -0.02
CA MET A 70 -8.20 4.32 1.12
C MET A 70 -7.96 2.89 1.59
N GLN A 71 -6.71 2.55 1.84
CA GLN A 71 -6.37 1.40 2.67
C GLN A 71 -6.35 1.90 4.11
N THR A 72 -7.19 1.34 4.97
CA THR A 72 -7.41 1.80 6.35
C THR A 72 -6.66 0.97 7.37
N GLU A 73 -6.32 -0.28 7.04
CA GLU A 73 -5.59 -1.18 7.93
C GLU A 73 -5.01 -2.35 7.12
N ASN A 74 -3.71 -2.63 7.27
CA ASN A 74 -3.11 -3.85 6.76
C ASN A 74 -3.19 -4.98 7.79
N GLU A 75 -2.94 -6.21 7.35
CA GLU A 75 -2.76 -7.34 8.24
C GLU A 75 -1.61 -7.07 9.23
N CYS A 76 -1.81 -7.51 10.46
CA CYS A 76 -0.91 -7.17 11.57
C CYS A 76 0.32 -8.10 11.70
N GLY A 77 0.48 -9.10 10.84
CA GLY A 77 1.55 -10.08 10.94
C GLY A 77 1.40 -11.01 12.16
N ASP A 78 2.52 -11.57 12.58
CA ASP A 78 2.62 -12.60 13.63
C ASP A 78 3.53 -12.20 14.81
N GLY A 79 3.94 -10.93 14.87
CA GLY A 79 4.83 -10.41 15.91
C GLY A 79 6.32 -10.63 15.66
N THR A 80 6.71 -11.28 14.55
CA THR A 80 8.12 -11.60 14.26
C THR A 80 8.90 -10.44 13.62
N ASN A 81 8.21 -9.48 13.01
CA ASN A 81 8.81 -8.32 12.35
C ASN A 81 9.97 -8.69 11.40
N THR A 82 9.72 -9.62 10.48
CA THR A 82 10.74 -10.14 9.56
C THR A 82 10.84 -9.34 8.26
N TRP A 83 11.98 -9.45 7.57
CA TRP A 83 12.12 -8.90 6.22
C TRP A 83 11.19 -9.56 5.20
N ASP A 84 10.82 -10.82 5.39
CA ASP A 84 9.83 -11.47 4.51
C ASP A 84 8.45 -10.85 4.67
N TYR A 85 8.07 -10.48 5.89
CA TYR A 85 6.83 -9.72 6.10
C TYR A 85 6.92 -8.31 5.50
N ALA A 86 8.07 -7.65 5.58
CA ALA A 86 8.29 -6.36 4.93
C ALA A 86 8.16 -6.44 3.39
N LYS A 87 8.61 -7.54 2.77
CA LYS A 87 8.37 -7.80 1.33
C LYS A 87 6.86 -7.92 1.03
N TYR A 88 6.11 -8.61 1.89
CA TYR A 88 4.65 -8.68 1.77
C TYR A 88 4.00 -7.29 1.88
N VAL A 89 4.44 -6.47 2.84
CA VAL A 89 3.97 -5.09 2.99
C VAL A 89 4.27 -4.25 1.75
N PHE A 90 5.44 -4.40 1.13
CA PHE A 90 5.73 -3.75 -0.14
C PHE A 90 4.74 -4.16 -1.25
N ASN A 91 4.41 -5.44 -1.33
CA ASN A 91 3.41 -5.94 -2.29
C ASN A 91 2.01 -5.37 -2.00
N LEU A 92 1.65 -5.13 -0.74
CA LEU A 92 0.41 -4.44 -0.38
C LEU A 92 0.42 -2.99 -0.88
N TYR A 93 1.51 -2.24 -0.70
CA TYR A 93 1.64 -0.90 -1.26
C TYR A 93 1.45 -0.90 -2.78
N GLN A 94 2.13 -1.83 -3.46
CA GLN A 94 2.03 -1.96 -4.90
C GLN A 94 0.60 -2.29 -5.34
N HIS A 95 -0.05 -3.24 -4.68
CA HIS A 95 -1.44 -3.61 -4.95
C HIS A 95 -2.40 -2.42 -4.76
N TYR A 96 -2.33 -1.74 -3.63
CA TYR A 96 -3.25 -0.65 -3.33
C TYR A 96 -3.03 0.58 -4.22
N PHE A 97 -1.79 1.01 -4.40
CA PHE A 97 -1.52 2.19 -5.24
C PHE A 97 -1.79 1.95 -6.72
N THR A 98 -1.54 0.74 -7.25
CA THR A 98 -1.91 0.42 -8.64
C THR A 98 -3.43 0.41 -8.84
N ASN A 99 -4.20 0.18 -7.79
CA ASN A 99 -5.65 0.26 -7.79
C ASN A 99 -6.21 1.63 -7.37
N GLY A 100 -5.40 2.67 -7.37
CA GLY A 100 -5.84 4.05 -7.23
C GLY A 100 -6.11 4.53 -5.80
N VAL A 101 -5.52 3.87 -4.81
CA VAL A 101 -5.60 4.30 -3.41
C VAL A 101 -4.90 5.65 -3.22
N ASN A 102 -5.56 6.55 -2.50
CA ASN A 102 -5.06 7.88 -2.17
C ASN A 102 -4.35 7.96 -0.81
N SER A 103 -4.59 6.99 0.07
CA SER A 103 -4.04 6.96 1.42
C SER A 103 -3.81 5.53 1.89
N TYR A 104 -2.70 5.28 2.60
CA TYR A 104 -2.34 4.00 3.17
C TYR A 104 -2.01 4.18 4.65
N ILE A 105 -2.72 3.47 5.53
CA ILE A 105 -2.54 3.52 6.98
C ILE A 105 -1.98 2.19 7.46
N TYR A 106 -0.81 2.24 8.07
CA TYR A 106 -0.15 1.04 8.60
C TYR A 106 -0.65 0.68 10.01
N TRP A 107 -0.89 -0.58 10.24
CA TRP A 107 -1.24 -1.18 11.53
C TRP A 107 -0.18 -2.21 11.96
N ASN A 108 0.59 -2.02 13.05
CA ASN A 108 0.58 -0.98 14.08
C ASN A 108 1.80 -0.04 13.95
N MET A 109 1.68 1.18 14.48
CA MET A 109 2.82 2.10 14.47
C MET A 109 3.90 1.72 15.49
N ALA A 110 3.54 1.46 16.75
CA ALA A 110 4.49 1.12 17.80
C ALA A 110 3.90 0.13 18.80
N LEU A 111 4.66 -0.92 19.12
CA LEU A 111 4.30 -1.94 20.10
C LEU A 111 5.49 -2.28 21.01
N PRO A 112 5.26 -2.82 22.21
CA PRO A 112 6.31 -3.46 22.97
C PRO A 112 6.77 -4.76 22.28
N PRO A 113 7.90 -5.37 22.66
CA PRO A 113 8.29 -6.69 22.18
C PRO A 113 7.14 -7.69 22.39
N LYS A 114 6.81 -8.46 21.33
CA LYS A 114 5.68 -9.38 21.31
C LYS A 114 4.34 -8.73 21.71
N GLY A 115 4.13 -7.50 21.25
CA GLY A 115 2.87 -6.79 21.48
C GLY A 115 1.67 -7.61 20.96
N ARG A 116 0.60 -7.63 21.76
CA ARG A 116 -0.59 -8.43 21.47
C ARG A 116 -1.83 -7.54 21.35
N SER A 117 -2.73 -7.96 20.47
CA SER A 117 -4.08 -7.42 20.42
C SER A 117 -4.89 -7.86 21.65
N THR A 118 -6.06 -7.27 21.84
CA THR A 118 -7.03 -7.71 22.86
C THR A 118 -7.55 -9.13 22.62
N TRP A 119 -7.42 -9.66 21.40
CA TRP A 119 -7.74 -11.05 21.05
C TRP A 119 -6.57 -12.02 21.27
N GLY A 120 -5.41 -11.54 21.77
CA GLY A 120 -4.26 -12.37 22.06
C GLY A 120 -3.31 -12.64 20.90
N TRP A 121 -3.54 -12.04 19.73
CA TRP A 121 -2.62 -12.17 18.57
C TRP A 121 -1.35 -11.38 18.80
N GLU A 122 -0.21 -11.99 18.54
CA GLU A 122 1.04 -11.27 18.39
C GLU A 122 1.02 -10.47 17.09
N GLN A 123 1.53 -9.23 17.16
CA GLN A 123 1.39 -8.29 16.05
C GLN A 123 2.73 -7.65 15.70
N ASN A 124 2.95 -7.42 14.42
CA ASN A 124 4.05 -6.61 13.92
C ASN A 124 3.78 -5.12 14.18
N SER A 125 4.84 -4.33 14.18
CA SER A 125 4.77 -2.87 14.26
C SER A 125 5.90 -2.24 13.47
N LEU A 126 5.74 -0.98 13.08
CA LEU A 126 6.84 -0.22 12.49
C LEU A 126 8.00 -0.06 13.46
N ILE A 127 7.68 0.16 14.73
CA ILE A 127 8.67 0.41 15.79
C ILE A 127 8.38 -0.48 16.98
N THR A 128 9.38 -1.21 17.45
CA THR A 128 9.32 -1.89 18.73
C THR A 128 9.93 -1.00 19.80
N VAL A 129 9.21 -0.79 20.91
CA VAL A 129 9.63 0.03 22.03
C VAL A 129 9.72 -0.83 23.30
N ASP A 130 10.90 -0.96 23.87
CA ASP A 130 11.09 -1.63 25.15
C ASP A 130 10.51 -0.76 26.28
N PRO A 131 9.53 -1.25 27.05
CA PRO A 131 8.86 -0.44 28.08
C PRO A 131 9.75 -0.10 29.29
N ALA A 132 10.78 -0.90 29.56
CA ALA A 132 11.69 -0.70 30.68
C ALA A 132 12.83 0.26 30.33
N THR A 133 13.51 0.02 29.21
CA THR A 133 14.69 0.80 28.79
C THR A 133 14.36 1.99 27.90
N LYS A 134 13.14 2.05 27.33
CA LYS A 134 12.71 3.02 26.30
C LYS A 134 13.51 2.92 25.01
N ALA A 135 14.31 1.88 24.84
CA ALA A 135 15.01 1.61 23.59
C ALA A 135 14.03 1.40 22.42
N ARG A 136 14.36 1.91 21.25
CA ARG A 136 13.58 1.82 20.02
C ARG A 136 14.30 0.98 19.00
N ILE A 137 13.57 0.09 18.34
CA ILE A 137 14.02 -0.69 17.19
C ILE A 137 13.09 -0.35 16.03
N ASN A 138 13.64 0.15 14.94
CA ASN A 138 12.91 0.30 13.68
C ASN A 138 12.87 -1.08 13.02
N ASN A 139 11.67 -1.62 12.85
CA ASN A 139 11.47 -2.93 12.25
C ASN A 139 11.58 -2.86 10.70
N PRO A 140 11.73 -3.98 10.00
CA PRO A 140 11.80 -4.01 8.54
C PRO A 140 10.69 -3.23 7.83
N GLU A 141 9.45 -3.32 8.30
CA GLU A 141 8.29 -2.63 7.76
C GLU A 141 8.40 -1.09 7.88
N TYR A 142 9.11 -0.59 8.91
CA TYR A 142 9.41 0.83 9.03
C TYR A 142 10.20 1.36 7.82
N PHE A 143 11.16 0.58 7.34
CA PHE A 143 11.96 0.97 6.19
C PHE A 143 11.15 0.95 4.90
N VAL A 144 10.26 -0.03 4.72
CA VAL A 144 9.32 -0.03 3.59
C VAL A 144 8.42 1.20 3.64
N MET A 145 7.78 1.48 4.79
CA MET A 145 6.95 2.66 4.98
C MET A 145 7.71 3.95 4.68
N LYS A 146 8.97 4.04 5.09
CA LYS A 146 9.84 5.20 4.87
C LYS A 146 10.07 5.48 3.38
N HIS A 147 10.22 4.47 2.53
CA HIS A 147 10.34 4.67 1.08
C HIS A 147 9.14 5.43 0.50
N PHE A 148 7.94 5.19 1.02
CA PHE A 148 6.74 5.90 0.58
C PHE A 148 6.53 7.22 1.33
N SER A 149 6.47 7.18 2.65
CA SER A 149 6.08 8.35 3.46
C SER A 149 7.09 9.50 3.46
N HIS A 150 8.36 9.23 3.16
CA HIS A 150 9.41 10.25 3.16
C HIS A 150 9.59 10.93 1.80
N TYR A 151 9.38 10.20 0.70
CA TYR A 151 9.70 10.69 -0.64
C TYR A 151 8.48 11.07 -1.47
N ILE A 152 7.30 10.54 -1.13
CA ILE A 152 6.04 10.89 -1.80
C ILE A 152 5.31 11.90 -0.92
N ILE A 153 5.18 13.12 -1.41
CA ILE A 153 4.56 14.21 -0.65
C ILE A 153 3.07 14.36 -1.00
N PRO A 154 2.25 14.92 -0.10
CA PRO A 154 0.83 15.14 -0.38
C PRO A 154 0.62 15.90 -1.70
N GLY A 155 -0.29 15.40 -2.53
CA GLY A 155 -0.53 15.92 -3.87
C GLY A 155 0.27 15.23 -4.98
N ALA A 156 1.13 14.27 -4.65
CA ALA A 156 1.82 13.46 -5.66
C ALA A 156 0.84 12.65 -6.51
N VAL A 157 1.15 12.50 -7.79
CA VAL A 157 0.37 11.73 -8.75
C VAL A 157 1.13 10.47 -9.15
N ARG A 158 0.50 9.31 -9.04
CA ARG A 158 1.09 8.06 -9.50
C ARG A 158 1.21 8.04 -11.01
N LEU A 159 2.40 7.69 -11.51
CA LEU A 159 2.67 7.53 -12.93
C LEU A 159 2.50 6.08 -13.37
N GLY A 160 2.12 5.87 -14.62
CA GLY A 160 2.13 4.57 -15.27
C GLY A 160 3.56 4.11 -15.54
N LEU A 161 3.81 2.83 -15.37
CA LEU A 161 5.07 2.17 -15.72
C LEU A 161 4.81 1.11 -16.77
N THR A 162 5.78 0.83 -17.63
CA THR A 162 5.79 -0.28 -18.59
C THR A 162 7.08 -1.07 -18.48
N GLY A 163 7.07 -2.31 -18.92
CA GLY A 163 8.24 -3.19 -18.91
C GLY A 163 8.23 -4.23 -17.77
N PRO A 164 9.26 -5.09 -17.71
CA PRO A 164 9.25 -6.29 -16.86
C PRO A 164 9.33 -6.02 -15.35
N TRP A 165 9.73 -4.80 -14.96
CA TRP A 165 9.85 -4.42 -13.54
C TRP A 165 8.59 -3.80 -12.94
N THR A 166 7.55 -3.57 -13.73
CA THR A 166 6.31 -2.90 -13.27
C THR A 166 5.63 -3.59 -12.09
N GLY A 167 5.75 -4.92 -12.01
CA GLY A 167 5.23 -5.68 -10.87
C GLY A 167 5.97 -5.47 -9.55
N ASN A 168 7.16 -4.86 -9.59
CA ASN A 168 8.01 -4.60 -8.43
C ASN A 168 8.32 -3.11 -8.25
N ALA A 169 7.60 -2.23 -8.93
CA ALA A 169 7.90 -0.80 -8.94
C ALA A 169 6.65 0.07 -8.91
N LEU A 170 6.79 1.26 -8.33
CA LEU A 170 5.82 2.35 -8.34
C LEU A 170 6.53 3.65 -8.64
N ALA A 171 5.94 4.48 -9.50
CA ALA A 171 6.48 5.80 -9.81
C ALA A 171 5.45 6.89 -9.48
N PHE A 172 5.94 8.02 -8.98
CA PHE A 172 5.12 9.17 -8.60
C PHE A 172 5.77 10.45 -9.09
N LYS A 173 4.95 11.41 -9.50
CA LYS A 173 5.35 12.79 -9.71
C LYS A 173 4.86 13.63 -8.56
N ASN A 174 5.79 14.22 -7.82
CA ASN A 174 5.51 15.15 -6.73
C ASN A 174 5.08 16.53 -7.25
N PRO A 175 4.43 17.37 -6.41
CA PRO A 175 4.06 18.75 -6.78
C PRO A 175 5.25 19.66 -7.12
N ASP A 176 6.46 19.35 -6.64
CA ASP A 176 7.71 20.04 -6.99
C ASP A 176 8.32 19.55 -8.32
N ASN A 177 7.58 18.76 -9.08
CA ASN A 177 7.95 18.07 -10.31
C ASN A 177 9.01 16.97 -10.17
N SER A 178 9.53 16.68 -8.99
CA SER A 178 10.41 15.53 -8.82
C SER A 178 9.68 14.22 -9.15
N ILE A 179 10.38 13.31 -9.83
CA ILE A 179 9.88 11.96 -10.10
C ILE A 179 10.54 11.00 -9.10
N VAL A 180 9.71 10.25 -8.39
CA VAL A 180 10.14 9.26 -7.40
C VAL A 180 9.79 7.88 -7.93
N LEU A 181 10.81 7.04 -8.16
CA LEU A 181 10.66 5.62 -8.46
C LEU A 181 11.02 4.80 -7.22
N ILE A 182 10.07 4.02 -6.73
CA ILE A 182 10.29 3.06 -5.64
C ILE A 182 10.23 1.67 -6.23
N ILE A 183 11.30 0.88 -6.05
CA ILE A 183 11.46 -0.43 -6.68
C ILE A 183 12.08 -1.45 -5.74
N ALA A 184 11.54 -2.67 -5.75
CA ALA A 184 12.12 -3.81 -5.05
C ALA A 184 12.92 -4.69 -6.01
N ASN A 185 14.11 -5.12 -5.57
CA ASN A 185 14.80 -6.26 -6.16
C ASN A 185 14.55 -7.50 -5.27
N PRO A 186 13.64 -8.41 -5.64
CA PRO A 186 13.34 -9.59 -4.84
C PRO A 186 14.36 -10.74 -5.04
N PHE A 187 15.31 -10.58 -5.96
CA PHE A 187 16.29 -11.63 -6.30
C PHE A 187 17.46 -11.64 -5.32
N LYS A 188 18.10 -12.80 -5.19
CA LYS A 188 19.29 -13.01 -4.33
C LYS A 188 20.58 -12.49 -4.95
N ASP A 189 20.54 -11.98 -6.16
CA ASP A 189 21.65 -11.40 -6.91
C ASP A 189 21.36 -9.96 -7.28
N GLU A 190 22.44 -9.21 -7.51
CA GLU A 190 22.35 -7.84 -8.00
C GLU A 190 21.71 -7.81 -9.39
N ARG A 191 20.84 -6.83 -9.61
CA ARG A 191 20.18 -6.61 -10.90
C ARG A 191 20.46 -5.22 -11.40
N ILE A 192 20.67 -5.11 -12.70
CA ILE A 192 20.77 -3.82 -13.36
C ILE A 192 19.39 -3.42 -13.87
N LEU A 193 18.90 -2.31 -13.35
CA LEU A 193 17.69 -1.67 -13.84
C LEU A 193 18.06 -0.68 -14.95
N HIS A 194 17.42 -0.82 -16.10
CA HIS A 194 17.39 0.21 -17.13
C HIS A 194 16.04 0.92 -17.01
N PHE A 195 16.08 2.20 -16.65
CA PHE A 195 14.89 3.03 -16.54
C PHE A 195 14.95 4.11 -17.60
N GLN A 196 13.89 4.22 -18.38
CA GLN A 196 13.74 5.23 -19.43
C GLN A 196 12.66 6.22 -19.06
N ASP A 197 12.99 7.50 -19.07
CA ASP A 197 12.06 8.60 -18.99
C ASP A 197 12.19 9.45 -20.25
N SER A 198 11.12 9.50 -21.04
CA SER A 198 11.10 10.15 -22.36
C SER A 198 12.27 9.65 -23.24
N GLU A 199 13.27 10.50 -23.49
CA GLU A 199 14.43 10.19 -24.33
C GLU A 199 15.67 9.76 -23.54
N THR A 200 15.64 9.89 -22.21
CA THR A 200 16.79 9.60 -21.36
C THR A 200 16.70 8.20 -20.73
N THR A 201 17.77 7.43 -20.88
CA THR A 201 17.92 6.13 -20.23
C THR A 201 18.90 6.23 -19.08
N TYR A 202 18.46 5.77 -17.92
CA TYR A 202 19.25 5.67 -16.69
C TYR A 202 19.55 4.22 -16.39
N GLN A 203 20.69 3.96 -15.76
CA GLN A 203 21.09 2.64 -15.33
C GLN A 203 21.39 2.65 -13.84
N PHE A 204 20.78 1.71 -13.08
CA PHE A 204 20.96 1.61 -11.64
C PHE A 204 21.27 0.15 -11.26
N ALA A 205 22.23 -0.04 -10.36
CA ALA A 205 22.47 -1.34 -9.74
C ALA A 205 21.57 -1.50 -8.51
N LEU A 206 20.68 -2.48 -8.56
CA LEU A 206 19.78 -2.84 -7.45
C LEU A 206 20.42 -3.98 -6.67
N LYS A 207 20.81 -3.73 -5.41
CA LYS A 207 21.39 -4.76 -4.54
C LYS A 207 20.43 -5.94 -4.36
N PRO A 208 20.97 -7.15 -4.05
CA PRO A 208 20.14 -8.30 -3.73
C PRO A 208 19.12 -7.99 -2.63
N GLU A 209 17.89 -8.51 -2.76
CA GLU A 209 16.81 -8.45 -1.77
C GLU A 209 16.64 -7.06 -1.14
N SER A 210 16.54 -6.02 -1.97
CA SER A 210 16.55 -4.62 -1.54
C SER A 210 15.32 -3.85 -2.00
N PHE A 211 14.95 -2.85 -1.19
CA PHE A 211 14.05 -1.76 -1.60
C PHE A 211 14.89 -0.53 -1.93
N ASN A 212 14.53 0.14 -3.00
CA ASN A 212 15.29 1.27 -3.51
C ASN A 212 14.36 2.43 -3.84
N THR A 213 14.81 3.65 -3.57
CA THR A 213 14.17 4.87 -4.04
C THR A 213 15.14 5.61 -4.95
N ILE A 214 14.68 5.95 -6.13
CA ILE A 214 15.39 6.75 -7.12
C ILE A 214 14.61 8.03 -7.31
N ILE A 215 15.28 9.18 -7.19
CA ILE A 215 14.65 10.50 -7.32
C ILE A 215 15.32 11.23 -8.47
N GLN A 216 14.50 11.68 -9.40
CA GLN A 216 14.90 12.55 -10.49
C GLN A 216 14.33 13.94 -10.23
N PHE A 217 15.20 14.93 -10.21
CA PHE A 217 14.81 16.33 -10.17
C PHE A 217 14.84 16.89 -11.59
N GLU A 218 13.86 17.73 -11.96
CA GLU A 218 13.97 18.51 -13.18
C GLU A 218 15.18 19.44 -13.05
N THR A 219 16.19 19.25 -13.90
CA THR A 219 17.25 20.25 -14.06
C THR A 219 16.66 21.40 -14.85
N HIS A 220 16.37 22.50 -14.18
CA HIS A 220 16.10 23.75 -14.88
C HIS A 220 17.36 24.13 -15.66
N GLY A 221 17.34 23.88 -16.99
CA GLY A 221 18.33 24.38 -17.94
C GLY A 221 18.14 25.87 -18.20
#